data_46f74517d9a4d50de56c10573837c4c4
#
_entry.id   46f74517d9a4d50de56c10573837c4c4
#
_cell.length_a   1.000
_cell.length_b   1.000
_cell.length_c   1.000
_cell.angle_alpha   90.00
_cell.angle_beta   90.00
_cell.angle_gamma   90.00
#
_symmetry.space_group_name_H-M   'P 1'
#
loop_
_entity.id
_entity.type
_entity.pdbx_description
1 polymer ?
#
loop_
_entity_poly.entity_id
_entity_poly.type
_entity_poly.pdbx_seq_one_letter_code
_entity_poly.pdbx_strand_id
1 'polypeptide(L)'
;MKKYFYYAISALLMATSVITTSCSNDDDSLNEIRSDKPTITHWVEPYHVKDATVEDAKAYMSDAMNRYALSGETSNSSSIQLCYTTGVNDEGVLYSFTKHTGSLYSIIDTELVVNGDIIFKYLNDKYDEVPGAYKNEARLQYTFTNQDKSMVITTVRVSDVCFNIDYSFISK
;
A
#
# COMPACT_ATOMS: atom_id res chain seq x y z
N MET A 1 6.69 26.60 -13.22
CA MET A 1 6.97 25.15 -13.09
C MET A 1 6.32 24.45 -11.89
N LYS A 2 5.72 25.16 -10.91
CA LYS A 2 5.06 24.53 -9.73
C LYS A 2 3.63 23.98 -9.99
N LYS A 3 2.96 24.36 -11.06
CA LYS A 3 1.55 23.97 -11.32
C LYS A 3 1.37 22.58 -11.92
N TYR A 4 2.37 22.00 -12.54
CA TYR A 4 2.27 20.68 -13.20
C TYR A 4 2.45 19.51 -12.23
N PHE A 5 3.03 19.77 -11.05
CA PHE A 5 3.27 18.73 -10.03
C PHE A 5 1.96 18.19 -9.43
N TYR A 6 0.96 19.06 -9.26
CA TYR A 6 -0.33 18.64 -8.66
C TYR A 6 -1.22 17.83 -9.60
N TYR A 7 -1.07 17.99 -10.91
CA TYR A 7 -1.86 17.23 -11.89
C TYR A 7 -1.38 15.79 -12.08
N ALA A 8 -0.11 15.52 -11.81
CA ALA A 8 0.44 14.16 -11.89
C ALA A 8 -0.08 13.26 -10.74
N ILE A 9 -0.30 13.85 -9.56
CA ILE A 9 -0.84 13.13 -8.39
C ILE A 9 -2.33 12.81 -8.57
N SER A 10 -3.10 13.73 -9.15
CA SER A 10 -4.54 13.50 -9.38
C SER A 10 -4.85 12.50 -10.49
N ALA A 11 -3.97 12.32 -11.46
CA ALA A 11 -4.17 11.35 -12.55
C ALA A 11 -3.92 9.90 -12.11
N LEU A 12 -3.09 9.70 -11.07
CA LEU A 12 -2.79 8.34 -10.58
C LEU A 12 -3.94 7.75 -9.75
N LEU A 13 -4.79 8.61 -9.15
CA LEU A 13 -5.94 8.20 -8.33
C LEU A 13 -7.13 7.67 -9.13
N MET A 14 -7.13 7.79 -10.47
CA MET A 14 -8.25 7.39 -11.33
C MET A 14 -8.08 6.01 -11.98
N ALA A 15 -6.94 5.34 -11.80
CA ALA A 15 -6.64 4.07 -12.48
C ALA A 15 -6.85 2.82 -11.59
N THR A 16 -7.34 2.96 -10.37
CA THR A 16 -7.76 1.81 -9.57
C THR A 16 -9.17 1.40 -9.97
N SER A 17 -9.28 0.71 -11.10
CA SER A 17 -10.49 -0.05 -11.43
C SER A 17 -10.70 -1.09 -10.34
N VAL A 18 -11.73 -0.88 -9.56
CA VAL A 18 -12.27 -1.80 -8.57
C VAL A 18 -12.48 -3.15 -9.22
N ILE A 19 -11.66 -4.14 -8.89
CA ILE A 19 -11.97 -5.53 -9.18
C ILE A 19 -12.97 -5.96 -8.11
N THR A 20 -14.25 -5.71 -8.37
CA THR A 20 -15.34 -6.33 -7.63
C THR A 20 -15.45 -7.78 -8.10
N THR A 21 -14.75 -8.69 -7.47
CA THR A 21 -15.11 -10.10 -7.51
C THR A 21 -16.33 -10.28 -6.63
N SER A 22 -17.49 -10.30 -7.27
CA SER A 22 -18.72 -10.76 -6.66
C SER A 22 -18.57 -12.25 -6.34
N CYS A 23 -18.41 -12.60 -5.07
CA CYS A 23 -18.73 -13.92 -4.58
C CYS A 23 -20.11 -13.88 -3.95
N SER A 24 -21.02 -14.66 -4.55
CA SER A 24 -22.39 -14.88 -4.12
C SER A 24 -22.46 -15.60 -2.78
N ASN A 25 -23.39 -15.14 -1.96
CA ASN A 25 -24.07 -15.75 -0.82
C ASN A 25 -23.70 -17.18 -0.45
N ASP A 26 -23.23 -17.34 0.79
CA ASP A 26 -23.86 -18.27 1.71
C ASP A 26 -23.81 -17.69 3.13
N ASP A 27 -25.00 -17.72 3.73
CA ASP A 27 -25.37 -17.20 5.03
C ASP A 27 -24.73 -18.09 6.12
N ASP A 28 -23.57 -17.67 6.64
CA ASP A 28 -23.10 -18.13 7.94
C ASP A 28 -22.54 -16.91 8.68
N SER A 29 -23.34 -16.49 9.67
CA SER A 29 -23.02 -15.42 10.61
C SER A 29 -21.80 -15.79 11.45
N LEU A 30 -20.61 -15.63 10.90
CA LEU A 30 -19.40 -15.48 11.67
C LEU A 30 -19.47 -14.09 12.32
N ASN A 31 -19.72 -14.08 13.62
CA ASN A 31 -19.48 -12.91 14.44
C ASN A 31 -18.01 -12.50 14.25
N GLU A 32 -17.75 -11.62 13.30
CA GLU A 32 -16.48 -10.89 13.24
C GLU A 32 -16.37 -10.12 14.56
N ILE A 33 -15.57 -10.65 15.46
CA ILE A 33 -15.13 -9.93 16.65
C ILE A 33 -14.28 -8.78 16.11
N ARG A 34 -14.91 -7.64 15.85
CA ARG A 34 -14.20 -6.38 15.57
C ARG A 34 -13.41 -6.06 16.83
N SER A 35 -12.14 -6.43 16.84
CA SER A 35 -11.23 -6.04 17.90
C SER A 35 -10.92 -4.56 17.71
N ASP A 36 -11.25 -3.73 18.70
CA ASP A 36 -10.84 -2.33 18.76
C ASP A 36 -9.34 -2.18 19.14
N LYS A 37 -8.63 -3.29 19.26
CA LYS A 37 -7.23 -3.33 19.66
C LYS A 37 -6.33 -3.59 18.45
N PRO A 38 -5.13 -2.99 18.41
CA PRO A 38 -4.13 -3.33 17.41
C PRO A 38 -3.87 -4.83 17.35
N THR A 39 -3.74 -5.36 16.15
CA THR A 39 -3.39 -6.76 15.87
C THR A 39 -1.89 -6.98 15.76
N ILE A 40 -1.12 -5.89 15.67
CA ILE A 40 0.35 -5.88 15.60
C ILE A 40 0.94 -5.10 16.77
N THR A 41 2.18 -5.40 17.14
CA THR A 41 2.96 -4.64 18.14
C THR A 41 4.00 -3.73 17.50
N HIS A 42 4.38 -4.04 16.28
CA HIS A 42 5.26 -3.26 15.42
C HIS A 42 4.87 -3.50 13.97
N TRP A 43 5.06 -2.51 13.14
CA TRP A 43 4.80 -2.61 11.71
C TRP A 43 6.12 -2.79 10.94
N VAL A 44 6.11 -3.71 9.99
CA VAL A 44 7.21 -3.94 9.06
C VAL A 44 6.79 -3.36 7.71
N GLU A 45 7.51 -2.35 7.28
CA GLU A 45 7.23 -1.65 6.03
C GLU A 45 7.52 -2.53 4.82
N PRO A 46 6.69 -2.52 3.78
CA PRO A 46 6.95 -3.25 2.54
C PRO A 46 8.28 -2.86 1.89
N TYR A 47 8.85 -3.77 1.09
CA TYR A 47 10.06 -3.51 0.34
C TYR A 47 9.83 -2.39 -0.68
N HIS A 48 10.52 -1.26 -0.53
CA HIS A 48 10.27 -0.05 -1.33
C HIS A 48 11.57 0.57 -1.87
N VAL A 49 12.50 -0.29 -2.30
CA VAL A 49 13.73 0.16 -2.94
C VAL A 49 13.45 0.46 -4.41
N LYS A 50 13.84 1.66 -4.85
CA LYS A 50 13.70 2.08 -6.25
C LYS A 50 14.45 1.12 -7.17
N ASP A 51 13.85 0.83 -8.32
CA ASP A 51 14.38 -0.09 -9.34
C ASP A 51 14.58 -1.54 -8.86
N ALA A 52 13.98 -1.91 -7.72
CA ALA A 52 13.96 -3.29 -7.23
C ALA A 52 13.32 -4.23 -8.26
N THR A 53 13.79 -5.47 -8.24
CA THR A 53 13.26 -6.54 -9.10
C THR A 53 12.16 -7.35 -8.41
N VAL A 54 11.47 -8.18 -9.19
CA VAL A 54 10.49 -9.15 -8.67
C VAL A 54 11.12 -10.09 -7.64
N GLU A 55 12.33 -10.53 -7.90
CA GLU A 55 13.11 -11.45 -7.03
C GLU A 55 13.48 -10.78 -5.70
N ASP A 56 13.88 -9.49 -5.73
CA ASP A 56 14.19 -8.74 -4.52
C ASP A 56 12.97 -8.61 -3.62
N ALA A 57 11.80 -8.27 -4.19
CA ALA A 57 10.56 -8.18 -3.44
C ALA A 57 10.14 -9.55 -2.86
N LYS A 58 10.23 -10.63 -3.64
CA LYS A 58 9.93 -11.99 -3.16
C LYS A 58 10.85 -12.41 -2.01
N ALA A 59 12.14 -12.13 -2.11
CA ALA A 59 13.11 -12.43 -1.06
C ALA A 59 12.78 -11.67 0.23
N TYR A 60 12.50 -10.36 0.13
CA TYR A 60 12.14 -9.54 1.29
C TYR A 60 10.84 -10.02 1.96
N MET A 61 9.80 -10.31 1.17
CA MET A 61 8.52 -10.79 1.69
C MET A 61 8.67 -12.11 2.44
N SER A 62 9.53 -13.01 1.93
CA SER A 62 9.81 -14.29 2.60
C SER A 62 10.59 -14.13 3.90
N ASP A 63 11.51 -13.17 3.99
CA ASP A 63 12.41 -12.98 5.13
C ASP A 63 11.80 -12.05 6.20
N ALA A 64 11.43 -10.85 5.81
CA ALA A 64 11.01 -9.80 6.74
C ALA A 64 9.49 -9.74 6.99
N MET A 65 8.68 -10.14 6.00
CA MET A 65 7.21 -10.07 6.06
C MET A 65 6.57 -11.46 6.01
N ASN A 66 7.09 -12.40 6.76
CA ASN A 66 6.72 -13.81 6.73
C ASN A 66 5.27 -14.12 7.17
N ARG A 67 4.55 -13.13 7.73
CA ARG A 67 3.10 -13.23 8.00
C ARG A 67 2.25 -13.17 6.72
N TYR A 68 2.83 -12.73 5.60
CA TYR A 68 2.16 -12.64 4.31
C TYR A 68 2.54 -13.81 3.41
N ALA A 69 1.57 -14.42 2.76
CA ALA A 69 1.78 -15.45 1.74
C ALA A 69 1.49 -14.89 0.35
N LEU A 70 2.26 -15.31 -0.65
CA LEU A 70 1.98 -14.99 -2.05
C LEU A 70 0.65 -15.63 -2.45
N SER A 71 -0.36 -14.81 -2.69
CA SER A 71 -1.71 -15.24 -3.09
C SER A 71 -1.91 -15.23 -4.61
N GLY A 72 -1.11 -14.44 -5.33
CA GLY A 72 -1.21 -14.36 -6.77
C GLY A 72 -0.02 -13.67 -7.42
N GLU A 73 0.30 -14.13 -8.63
CA GLU A 73 1.24 -13.48 -9.53
C GLU A 73 0.56 -13.35 -10.89
N THR A 74 0.48 -12.13 -11.41
CA THR A 74 -0.11 -11.86 -12.71
C THR A 74 0.88 -11.11 -13.59
N SER A 75 0.81 -11.37 -14.91
CA SER A 75 1.64 -10.68 -15.89
C SER A 75 0.81 -10.36 -17.11
N ASN A 76 0.83 -9.10 -17.53
CA ASN A 76 0.19 -8.65 -18.76
C ASN A 76 1.22 -8.00 -19.70
N SER A 77 0.77 -7.28 -20.72
CA SER A 77 1.67 -6.63 -21.70
C SER A 77 2.53 -5.51 -21.12
N SER A 78 2.12 -4.88 -20.02
CA SER A 78 2.76 -3.69 -19.46
C SER A 78 3.35 -3.88 -18.05
N SER A 79 2.81 -4.82 -17.27
CA SER A 79 3.18 -4.99 -15.86
C SER A 79 3.27 -6.44 -15.42
N ILE A 80 4.03 -6.65 -14.33
CA ILE A 80 4.01 -7.85 -13.49
C ILE A 80 3.49 -7.40 -12.12
N GLN A 81 2.58 -8.16 -11.52
CA GLN A 81 2.03 -7.87 -10.20
C GLN A 81 2.20 -9.07 -9.28
N LEU A 82 2.62 -8.82 -8.06
CA LEU A 82 2.67 -9.79 -6.96
C LEU A 82 1.67 -9.36 -5.90
N CYS A 83 0.74 -10.24 -5.56
CA CYS A 83 -0.23 -10.02 -4.49
C CYS A 83 0.09 -10.92 -3.32
N TYR A 84 0.27 -10.33 -2.15
CA TYR A 84 0.50 -11.04 -0.90
C TYR A 84 -0.67 -10.76 0.05
N THR A 85 -1.04 -11.74 0.87
CA THR A 85 -2.10 -11.59 1.88
C THR A 85 -1.76 -12.31 3.16
N THR A 86 -2.28 -11.82 4.28
CA THR A 86 -2.24 -12.54 5.55
C THR A 86 -3.29 -13.67 5.62
N GLY A 87 -4.26 -13.65 4.71
CA GLY A 87 -5.44 -14.52 4.77
C GLY A 87 -6.44 -14.13 5.85
N VAL A 88 -6.22 -13.01 6.53
CA VAL A 88 -7.11 -12.47 7.57
C VAL A 88 -7.53 -11.08 7.15
N ASN A 89 -8.83 -10.83 7.10
CA ASN A 89 -9.39 -9.58 6.60
C ASN A 89 -8.78 -9.23 5.22
N ASP A 90 -8.84 -8.00 4.79
CA ASP A 90 -8.29 -7.55 3.49
C ASP A 90 -6.84 -7.07 3.59
N GLU A 91 -6.08 -7.49 4.63
CA GLU A 91 -4.66 -7.13 4.76
C GLU A 91 -3.82 -7.76 3.64
N GLY A 92 -3.05 -6.94 2.96
CA GLY A 92 -2.23 -7.44 1.87
C GLY A 92 -1.29 -6.41 1.28
N VAL A 93 -0.31 -6.88 0.51
CA VAL A 93 0.65 -6.05 -0.20
C VAL A 93 0.60 -6.38 -1.68
N LEU A 94 0.37 -5.36 -2.51
CA LEU A 94 0.43 -5.44 -3.96
C LEU A 94 1.67 -4.72 -4.47
N TYR A 95 2.59 -5.46 -5.08
CA TYR A 95 3.73 -4.92 -5.81
C TYR A 95 3.42 -4.84 -7.29
N SER A 96 3.81 -3.75 -7.96
CA SER A 96 3.66 -3.58 -9.40
C SER A 96 5.00 -3.23 -10.05
N PHE A 97 5.41 -4.05 -11.02
CA PHE A 97 6.66 -3.90 -11.77
C PHE A 97 6.37 -3.63 -13.24
N THR A 98 7.20 -2.81 -13.87
CA THR A 98 7.13 -2.63 -15.33
C THR A 98 7.55 -3.92 -16.03
N LYS A 99 6.80 -4.37 -17.03
CA LYS A 99 7.13 -5.60 -17.79
C LYS A 99 8.44 -5.46 -18.57
N HIS A 100 8.73 -4.27 -19.06
CA HIS A 100 9.87 -4.04 -19.94
C HIS A 100 11.21 -4.01 -19.18
N THR A 101 11.25 -3.33 -18.03
CA THR A 101 12.49 -3.18 -17.24
C THR A 101 12.54 -4.10 -16.04
N GLY A 102 11.43 -4.70 -15.65
CA GLY A 102 11.33 -5.47 -14.41
C GLY A 102 11.37 -4.61 -13.14
N SER A 103 11.37 -3.28 -13.28
CA SER A 103 11.56 -2.35 -12.17
C SER A 103 10.26 -2.10 -11.41
N LEU A 104 10.35 -2.09 -10.09
CA LEU A 104 9.27 -1.72 -9.18
C LEU A 104 8.87 -0.26 -9.41
N TYR A 105 7.56 0.02 -9.59
CA TYR A 105 7.06 1.38 -9.75
C TYR A 105 5.95 1.76 -8.77
N SER A 106 5.27 0.79 -8.16
CA SER A 106 4.20 1.05 -7.20
C SER A 106 4.08 -0.08 -6.19
N ILE A 107 3.77 0.28 -4.95
CA ILE A 107 3.41 -0.64 -3.88
C ILE A 107 2.13 -0.10 -3.24
N ILE A 108 1.17 -0.99 -3.01
CA ILE A 108 -0.02 -0.70 -2.20
C ILE A 108 0.00 -1.68 -1.03
N ASP A 109 0.10 -1.15 0.17
CA ASP A 109 -0.01 -1.92 1.41
C ASP A 109 -1.37 -1.61 2.06
N THR A 110 -2.19 -2.63 2.23
CA THR A 110 -3.51 -2.54 2.85
C THR A 110 -3.44 -3.06 4.26
N GLU A 111 -3.71 -2.18 5.22
CA GLU A 111 -3.59 -2.45 6.64
C GLU A 111 -4.90 -2.17 7.38
N LEU A 112 -5.07 -2.81 8.56
CA LEU A 112 -6.23 -2.59 9.39
C LEU A 112 -6.21 -1.22 10.05
N VAL A 113 -7.36 -0.55 10.12
CA VAL A 113 -7.52 0.76 10.78
C VAL A 113 -7.10 0.71 12.25
N VAL A 114 -7.33 -0.42 12.94
CA VAL A 114 -6.92 -0.61 14.35
C VAL A 114 -5.41 -0.59 14.55
N ASN A 115 -4.62 -0.80 13.50
CA ASN A 115 -3.16 -0.73 13.50
C ASN A 115 -2.64 0.70 13.20
N GLY A 116 -3.54 1.63 12.87
CA GLY A 116 -3.21 2.96 12.37
C GLY A 116 -2.24 3.72 13.25
N ASP A 117 -2.46 3.77 14.58
CA ASP A 117 -1.60 4.54 15.50
C ASP A 117 -0.13 4.05 15.45
N ILE A 118 0.08 2.73 15.36
CA ILE A 118 1.42 2.14 15.28
C ILE A 118 2.07 2.51 13.94
N ILE A 119 1.32 2.39 12.85
CA ILE A 119 1.79 2.66 11.49
C ILE A 119 2.06 4.15 11.29
N PHE A 120 1.13 5.04 11.68
CA PHE A 120 1.33 6.49 11.56
C PHE A 120 2.45 7.00 12.44
N LYS A 121 2.65 6.42 13.63
CA LYS A 121 3.83 6.74 14.43
C LYS A 121 5.11 6.42 13.67
N TYR A 122 5.21 5.23 13.07
CA TYR A 122 6.36 4.83 12.26
C TYR A 122 6.58 5.76 11.06
N LEU A 123 5.51 6.07 10.30
CA LEU A 123 5.60 6.96 9.13
C LEU A 123 6.06 8.37 9.52
N ASN A 124 5.52 8.94 10.60
CA ASN A 124 5.94 10.26 11.09
C ASN A 124 7.38 10.29 11.65
N ASP A 125 7.84 9.18 12.23
CA ASP A 125 9.22 9.09 12.74
C ASP A 125 10.26 8.97 11.61
N LYS A 126 9.85 8.43 10.44
CA LYS A 126 10.76 8.10 9.33
C LYS A 126 10.70 9.07 8.14
N TYR A 127 9.55 9.67 7.89
CA TYR A 127 9.26 10.47 6.69
C TYR A 127 8.80 11.87 7.03
N ASP A 128 8.98 12.80 6.10
CA ASP A 128 8.51 14.17 6.22
C ASP A 128 7.07 14.27 5.67
N GLU A 129 6.12 14.83 6.44
CA GLU A 129 4.80 15.19 5.93
C GLU A 129 4.94 16.29 4.86
N VAL A 130 4.31 16.13 3.71
CA VAL A 130 4.43 17.10 2.60
C VAL A 130 3.66 18.37 2.90
N PRO A 131 4.32 19.55 3.05
CA PRO A 131 3.67 20.80 3.37
C PRO A 131 2.62 21.20 2.34
N GLY A 132 1.41 21.54 2.80
CA GLY A 132 0.30 21.97 1.94
C GLY A 132 -0.36 20.85 1.13
N ALA A 133 0.01 19.59 1.35
CA ALA A 133 -0.76 18.46 0.84
C ALA A 133 -2.12 18.39 1.55
N TYR A 134 -3.11 17.86 0.83
CA TYR A 134 -4.44 17.65 1.43
C TYR A 134 -4.35 16.62 2.56
N LYS A 135 -4.92 16.98 3.71
CA LYS A 135 -4.96 16.14 4.90
C LYS A 135 -6.40 15.97 5.38
N ASN A 136 -6.78 14.74 5.71
CA ASN A 136 -8.09 14.44 6.29
C ASN A 136 -7.96 13.30 7.31
N GLU A 137 -8.01 13.64 8.59
CA GLU A 137 -7.82 12.70 9.70
C GLU A 137 -8.92 11.63 9.74
N ALA A 138 -10.17 12.00 9.49
CA ALA A 138 -11.30 11.05 9.49
C ALA A 138 -11.16 9.98 8.38
N ARG A 139 -10.44 10.31 7.30
CA ARG A 139 -10.15 9.42 6.19
C ARG A 139 -8.75 8.81 6.26
N LEU A 140 -8.00 9.04 7.33
CA LEU A 140 -6.60 8.65 7.45
C LEU A 140 -5.78 9.07 6.22
N GLN A 141 -6.08 10.25 5.68
CA GLN A 141 -5.47 10.74 4.44
C GLN A 141 -4.33 11.70 4.75
N TYR A 142 -3.12 11.25 4.46
CA TYR A 142 -1.87 11.96 4.67
C TYR A 142 -0.96 11.77 3.47
N THR A 143 0.03 12.65 3.33
CA THR A 143 1.05 12.55 2.28
C THR A 143 2.42 12.78 2.89
N PHE A 144 3.31 11.82 2.70
CA PHE A 144 4.69 11.85 3.18
C PHE A 144 5.67 11.77 2.02
N THR A 145 6.91 12.16 2.27
CA THR A 145 8.02 11.99 1.34
C THR A 145 9.29 11.60 2.09
N ASN A 146 10.19 10.88 1.44
CA ASN A 146 11.52 10.61 1.97
C ASN A 146 12.42 11.86 1.84
N GLN A 147 13.57 11.88 2.53
CA GLN A 147 14.46 13.03 2.61
C GLN A 147 14.93 13.54 1.25
N ASP A 148 15.22 12.66 0.28
CA ASP A 148 15.69 13.03 -1.05
C ASP A 148 14.55 13.34 -2.05
N LYS A 149 13.31 13.25 -1.60
CA LYS A 149 12.08 13.49 -2.37
C LYS A 149 11.96 12.62 -3.63
N SER A 150 12.52 11.43 -3.58
CA SER A 150 12.44 10.45 -4.68
C SER A 150 11.20 9.55 -4.58
N MET A 151 10.51 9.59 -3.45
CA MET A 151 9.32 8.78 -3.19
C MET A 151 8.24 9.60 -2.48
N VAL A 152 6.99 9.38 -2.86
CA VAL A 152 5.80 9.88 -2.17
C VAL A 152 5.03 8.70 -1.60
N ILE A 153 4.60 8.85 -0.36
CA ILE A 153 3.73 7.90 0.33
C ILE A 153 2.41 8.59 0.59
N THR A 154 1.32 8.02 0.13
CA THR A 154 -0.03 8.51 0.45
C THR A 154 -0.80 7.46 1.21
N THR A 155 -1.56 7.89 2.20
CA THR A 155 -2.45 7.00 2.94
C THR A 155 -3.89 7.41 2.70
N VAL A 156 -4.80 6.45 2.68
CA VAL A 156 -6.23 6.71 2.55
C VAL A 156 -7.07 5.55 3.08
N ARG A 157 -8.07 5.85 3.88
CA ARG A 157 -9.05 4.87 4.35
C ARG A 157 -9.90 4.40 3.17
N VAL A 158 -9.93 3.10 2.92
CA VAL A 158 -10.65 2.46 1.80
C VAL A 158 -11.94 1.76 2.25
N SER A 159 -12.02 1.39 3.53
CA SER A 159 -13.23 0.81 4.13
C SER A 159 -13.33 1.18 5.62
N ASP A 160 -14.35 0.66 6.30
CA ASP A 160 -14.48 0.86 7.75
C ASP A 160 -13.38 0.15 8.54
N VAL A 161 -12.75 -0.86 7.98
CA VAL A 161 -11.76 -1.70 8.65
C VAL A 161 -10.35 -1.57 8.09
N CYS A 162 -10.17 -1.05 6.84
CA CYS A 162 -8.87 -0.98 6.17
C CYS A 162 -8.55 0.40 5.64
N PHE A 163 -7.25 0.69 5.54
CA PHE A 163 -6.68 1.81 4.81
C PHE A 163 -5.48 1.36 3.97
N ASN A 164 -5.23 2.08 2.88
CA ASN A 164 -4.08 1.85 2.02
C ASN A 164 -2.93 2.78 2.36
N ILE A 165 -1.73 2.30 2.13
CA ILE A 165 -0.47 3.02 2.14
C ILE A 165 0.16 2.82 0.76
N ASP A 166 0.13 3.86 -0.07
CA ASP A 166 0.57 3.82 -1.46
C ASP A 166 1.95 4.44 -1.60
N TYR A 167 2.92 3.68 -2.09
CA TYR A 167 4.27 4.15 -2.38
C TYR A 167 4.42 4.39 -3.88
N SER A 168 4.84 5.58 -4.25
CA SER A 168 5.07 5.99 -5.62
C SER A 168 6.46 6.58 -5.79
N PHE A 169 7.24 6.08 -6.75
CA PHE A 169 8.57 6.59 -7.04
C PHE A 169 8.49 7.75 -8.03
N ILE A 170 9.22 8.83 -7.73
CA ILE A 170 9.30 10.01 -8.60
C ILE A 170 10.43 9.78 -9.60
N SER A 171 10.08 9.78 -10.89
CA SER A 171 11.07 9.85 -11.97
C SER A 171 11.66 11.25 -12.02
N LYS A 172 12.97 11.35 -11.96
CA LYS A 172 13.70 12.61 -12.21
C LYS A 172 13.83 12.85 -13.69
#